data_d1dc55e058648bf337acbc149ee58ada
#
_entry.id   d1dc55e058648bf337acbc149ee58ada
#
_cell.length_a   1.000
_cell.length_b   1.000
_cell.length_c   1.000
_cell.angle_alpha   90.00
_cell.angle_beta   90.00
_cell.angle_gamma   90.00
#
_symmetry.space_group_name_H-M   'P 1'
#
loop_
_entity.id
_entity.type
_entity.pdbx_description
1 polymer ?
#
loop_
_entity_poly.entity_id
_entity_poly.type
_entity_poly.pdbx_seq_one_letter_code
_entity_poly.pdbx_strand_id
1 'polypeptide(L)'
;MKFDIIREHLLAGLNDVMKAVSSKTTTPILTGIKIDVTNEGVSLTGSDQDITIQTFIPEEENGEQVMTITATGSIVLQARMFNEIVRKLPTNEVEIEVT
;
A
#
# COMPACT_ATOMS: atom_id res chain seq x y z
N MET A 1 7.52 5.93 -10.51
CA MET A 1 7.36 4.86 -9.50
C MET A 1 6.90 3.58 -10.19
N LYS A 2 7.62 2.51 -10.00
CA LYS A 2 7.24 1.21 -10.56
C LYS A 2 7.76 0.07 -9.69
N PHE A 3 6.88 -0.84 -9.31
CA PHE A 3 7.28 -2.02 -8.57
C PHE A 3 6.27 -3.15 -8.71
N ASP A 4 6.75 -4.38 -8.54
CA ASP A 4 5.91 -5.57 -8.45
C ASP A 4 5.96 -6.09 -7.02
N ILE A 5 4.84 -6.51 -6.49
CA ILE A 5 4.77 -7.01 -5.12
C ILE A 5 3.86 -8.24 -5.06
N ILE A 6 4.18 -9.16 -4.17
CA ILE A 6 3.31 -10.31 -3.92
C ILE A 6 2.02 -9.79 -3.28
N ARG A 7 0.89 -10.11 -3.91
CA ARG A 7 -0.42 -9.58 -3.51
C ARG A 7 -0.74 -9.83 -2.04
N GLU A 8 -0.43 -11.00 -1.54
CA GLU A 8 -0.72 -11.38 -0.15
C GLU A 8 -0.01 -10.47 0.84
N HIS A 9 1.24 -10.11 0.58
CA HIS A 9 1.99 -9.20 1.43
C HIS A 9 1.43 -7.78 1.36
N LEU A 10 1.03 -7.35 0.17
CA LEU A 10 0.42 -6.03 0.00
C LEU A 10 -0.92 -5.94 0.74
N LEU A 11 -1.75 -6.99 0.64
CA LEU A 11 -3.04 -7.02 1.33
C LEU A 11 -2.88 -7.01 2.85
N ALA A 12 -1.87 -7.71 3.38
CA ALA A 12 -1.61 -7.70 4.82
C ALA A 12 -1.26 -6.28 5.30
N GLY A 13 -0.40 -5.58 4.55
CA GLY A 13 -0.05 -4.20 4.87
C GLY A 13 -1.24 -3.25 4.74
N LEU A 14 -2.06 -3.43 3.70
CA LEU A 14 -3.26 -2.62 3.52
C LEU A 14 -4.26 -2.83 4.67
N ASN A 15 -4.44 -4.06 5.12
CA ASN A 15 -5.32 -4.34 6.25
C ASN A 15 -4.89 -3.60 7.51
N ASP A 16 -3.58 -3.49 7.74
CA ASP A 16 -3.06 -2.77 8.90
C ASP A 16 -3.37 -1.27 8.82
N VAL A 17 -3.08 -0.63 7.68
CA VAL A 17 -3.29 0.82 7.56
C VAL A 17 -4.76 1.19 7.38
N MET A 18 -5.57 0.30 6.83
CA MET A 18 -7.01 0.54 6.69
C MET A 18 -7.71 0.71 8.04
N LYS A 19 -7.12 0.23 9.13
CA LYS A 19 -7.67 0.43 10.47
C LYS A 19 -7.65 1.89 10.89
N ALA A 20 -6.75 2.69 10.32
CA ALA A 20 -6.69 4.13 10.58
C ALA A 20 -7.60 4.93 9.64
N VAL A 21 -8.05 4.34 8.54
CA VAL A 21 -8.89 5.04 7.57
C VAL A 21 -10.34 4.96 8.03
N SER A 22 -10.93 6.12 8.33
CA SER A 22 -12.30 6.17 8.82
C SER A 22 -13.30 5.92 7.70
N SER A 23 -14.18 4.93 7.90
CA SER A 23 -15.28 4.69 6.98
C SER A 23 -16.44 5.66 7.18
N LYS A 24 -16.40 6.41 8.26
CA LYS A 24 -17.48 7.34 8.64
C LYS A 24 -17.20 8.78 8.23
N THR A 25 -15.97 9.07 7.77
CA THR A 25 -15.66 10.43 7.35
C THR A 25 -16.29 10.75 6.01
N THR A 26 -16.77 11.97 5.88
CA THR A 26 -17.29 12.51 4.62
C THR A 26 -16.24 13.31 3.87
N THR A 27 -15.04 13.44 4.44
CA THR A 27 -13.95 14.21 3.85
C THR A 27 -13.05 13.26 3.05
N PRO A 28 -13.08 13.30 1.71
CA PRO A 28 -12.33 12.32 0.88
C PRO A 28 -10.83 12.30 1.12
N ILE A 29 -10.25 13.44 1.48
CA ILE A 29 -8.80 13.54 1.71
C ILE A 29 -8.35 12.66 2.89
N LEU A 30 -9.26 12.36 3.82
CA LEU A 30 -8.94 11.54 4.99
C LEU A 30 -9.07 10.04 4.71
N THR A 31 -9.43 9.66 3.49
CA THR A 31 -9.55 8.25 3.10
C THR A 31 -8.40 7.80 2.21
N GLY A 32 -7.32 8.60 2.13
CA GLY A 32 -6.18 8.29 1.28
C GLY A 32 -5.15 7.42 1.99
N ILE A 33 -4.44 6.63 1.19
CA ILE A 33 -3.26 5.91 1.65
C ILE A 33 -2.07 6.44 0.89
N LYS A 34 -1.01 6.80 1.62
CA LYS A 34 0.25 7.21 1.03
C LYS A 34 1.12 5.99 0.82
N ILE A 35 1.66 5.84 -0.37
CA ILE A 35 2.57 4.76 -0.73
C ILE A 35 3.92 5.38 -1.04
N ASP A 36 4.94 5.01 -0.26
CA ASP A 36 6.32 5.44 -0.49
C ASP A 36 7.16 4.22 -0.87
N VAL A 37 7.76 4.26 -2.06
CA VAL A 37 8.62 3.19 -2.55
C VAL A 37 10.06 3.65 -2.49
N THR A 38 10.88 2.92 -1.74
CA THR A 38 12.32 3.15 -1.62
C THR A 38 13.07 1.89 -2.07
N ASN A 39 14.40 1.96 -2.10
CA ASN A 39 15.20 0.78 -2.43
C ASN A 39 15.12 -0.33 -1.38
N GLU A 40 14.59 -0.04 -0.21
CA GLU A 40 14.48 -1.01 0.89
C GLU A 40 13.11 -1.69 0.95
N GLY A 41 12.10 -1.10 0.33
CA GLY A 41 10.75 -1.63 0.36
C GLY A 41 9.69 -0.57 0.16
N VAL A 42 8.49 -0.86 0.65
CA VAL A 42 7.33 0.01 0.50
C VAL A 42 6.76 0.35 1.86
N SER A 43 6.54 1.65 2.10
CA SER A 43 5.85 2.13 3.29
C SER A 43 4.42 2.50 2.92
N LEU A 44 3.46 1.99 3.67
CA LEU A 44 2.05 2.34 3.53
C LEU A 44 1.64 3.16 4.74
N THR A 45 1.04 4.32 4.52
CA THR A 45 0.58 5.19 5.60
C THR A 45 -0.90 5.51 5.41
N GLY A 46 -1.71 5.15 6.39
CA GLY A 46 -3.12 5.50 6.42
C GLY A 46 -3.40 6.37 7.64
N SER A 47 -4.27 7.35 7.51
CA SER A 47 -4.60 8.22 8.64
C SER A 47 -6.03 8.74 8.56
N ASP A 48 -6.57 9.06 9.74
CA ASP A 48 -7.78 9.86 9.87
C ASP A 48 -7.40 11.08 10.71
N GLN A 49 -8.38 11.74 11.32
CA GLN A 49 -8.13 12.96 12.12
C GLN A 49 -7.35 12.69 13.39
N ASP A 50 -7.46 11.49 13.94
CA ASP A 50 -6.94 11.16 15.27
C ASP A 50 -5.80 10.15 15.27
N ILE A 51 -5.75 9.27 14.25
CA ILE A 51 -4.83 8.13 14.21
C ILE A 51 -4.08 8.10 12.90
N THR A 52 -2.79 7.79 12.96
CA THR A 52 -1.97 7.49 11.79
C THR A 52 -1.32 6.13 12.01
N ILE A 53 -1.49 5.23 11.03
CA ILE A 53 -0.84 3.92 11.04
C ILE A 53 0.08 3.82 9.84
N GLN A 54 1.31 3.44 10.09
CA GLN A 54 2.30 3.22 9.04
C GLN A 54 2.80 1.79 9.11
N THR A 55 2.83 1.13 7.96
CA THR A 55 3.34 -0.24 7.84
C THR A 55 4.44 -0.26 6.79
N PHE A 56 5.57 -0.88 7.10
CA PHE A 56 6.67 -1.07 6.17
C PHE A 56 6.72 -2.51 5.68
N ILE A 57 6.76 -2.68 4.36
CA ILE A 57 6.91 -4.01 3.74
C ILE A 57 8.30 -4.05 3.14
N PRO A 58 9.23 -4.87 3.70
CA PRO A 58 10.59 -4.94 3.17
C PRO A 58 10.60 -5.65 1.82
N GLU A 59 11.61 -5.33 1.01
CA GLU A 59 11.79 -5.98 -0.30
C GLU A 59 12.00 -7.48 -0.15
N GLU A 60 12.67 -7.89 0.91
CA GLU A 60 12.95 -9.29 1.20
C GLU A 60 12.62 -9.59 2.66
N GLU A 61 11.94 -10.70 2.90
CA GLU A 61 11.56 -11.12 4.24
C GLU A 61 11.80 -12.62 4.40
N ASN A 62 12.57 -12.99 5.43
CA ASN A 62 12.88 -14.39 5.74
C ASN A 62 13.49 -15.16 4.55
N GLY A 63 14.30 -14.48 3.75
CA GLY A 63 14.92 -15.08 2.58
C GLY A 63 14.02 -15.14 1.34
N GLU A 64 12.78 -14.67 1.45
CA GLU A 64 11.84 -14.62 0.33
C GLU A 64 11.79 -13.21 -0.26
N GLN A 65 11.90 -13.12 -1.57
CA GLN A 65 11.73 -11.83 -2.25
C GLN A 65 10.25 -11.49 -2.32
N VAL A 66 9.87 -10.42 -1.62
CA VAL A 66 8.48 -9.98 -1.54
C VAL A 66 8.10 -9.08 -2.70
N MET A 67 9.05 -8.30 -3.21
CA MET A 67 8.79 -7.37 -4.29
C MET A 67 10.03 -7.13 -5.15
N THR A 68 9.79 -6.59 -6.35
CA THR A 68 10.85 -6.12 -7.25
C THR A 68 10.61 -4.63 -7.48
N ILE A 69 11.57 -3.81 -7.10
CA ILE A 69 11.47 -2.36 -7.24
C ILE A 69 12.25 -1.90 -8.46
N THR A 70 11.55 -1.31 -9.42
CA THR A 70 12.17 -0.80 -10.65
C THR A 70 12.45 0.69 -10.54
N ALA A 71 11.54 1.45 -9.94
CA ALA A 71 11.69 2.88 -9.76
C ALA A 71 11.02 3.32 -8.46
N THR A 72 11.72 4.16 -7.69
CA THR A 72 11.21 4.69 -6.43
C THR A 72 10.23 5.84 -6.65
N GLY A 73 9.51 6.24 -5.62
CA GLY A 73 8.59 7.36 -5.67
C GLY A 73 7.55 7.30 -4.58
N SER A 74 6.61 8.25 -4.62
CA SER A 74 5.52 8.36 -3.65
C SER A 74 4.23 8.73 -4.36
N ILE A 75 3.11 8.21 -3.85
CA ILE A 75 1.79 8.57 -4.35
C ILE A 75 0.77 8.43 -3.23
N VAL A 76 -0.32 9.20 -3.33
CA VAL A 76 -1.48 9.04 -2.44
C VAL A 76 -2.64 8.52 -3.27
N LEU A 77 -3.25 7.43 -2.84
CA LEU A 77 -4.37 6.80 -3.52
C LEU A 77 -5.57 6.72 -2.59
N GLN A 78 -6.78 6.66 -3.18
CA GLN A 78 -7.99 6.44 -2.39
C GLN A 78 -7.96 5.02 -1.82
N ALA A 79 -8.04 4.93 -0.50
CA ALA A 79 -7.80 3.68 0.22
C ALA A 79 -8.76 2.56 -0.17
N ARG A 80 -10.05 2.83 -0.15
CA ARG A 80 -11.06 1.79 -0.41
C ARG A 80 -10.98 1.25 -1.83
N MET A 81 -10.87 2.16 -2.79
CA MET A 81 -10.80 1.77 -4.20
C MET A 81 -9.55 0.93 -4.45
N PHE A 82 -8.41 1.37 -3.94
CA PHE A 82 -7.16 0.66 -4.10
C PHE A 82 -7.21 -0.73 -3.45
N ASN A 83 -7.73 -0.80 -2.23
CA ASN A 83 -7.86 -2.06 -1.51
C ASN A 83 -8.77 -3.05 -2.25
N GLU A 84 -9.89 -2.58 -2.78
CA GLU A 84 -10.79 -3.44 -3.55
C GLU A 84 -10.17 -3.94 -4.84
N ILE A 85 -9.45 -3.08 -5.55
CA ILE A 85 -8.77 -3.48 -6.79
C ILE A 85 -7.76 -4.59 -6.50
N VAL A 86 -6.93 -4.41 -5.47
CA VAL A 86 -5.91 -5.39 -5.12
C VAL A 86 -6.54 -6.73 -4.71
N ARG A 87 -7.64 -6.68 -3.95
CA ARG A 87 -8.32 -7.89 -3.49
C ARG A 87 -8.94 -8.69 -4.63
N LYS A 88 -9.37 -8.03 -5.68
CA LYS A 88 -10.06 -8.67 -6.80
C LYS A 88 -9.13 -9.14 -7.91
N LEU A 89 -7.85 -8.81 -7.84
CA LEU A 89 -6.90 -9.25 -8.85
C LEU A 89 -6.72 -10.76 -8.78
N PRO A 90 -6.76 -11.46 -9.93
CA PRO A 90 -6.66 -12.92 -9.94
C PRO A 90 -5.23 -13.44 -9.87
N THR A 91 -4.23 -12.55 -9.88
CA THR A 91 -2.83 -12.94 -9.91
C THR A 91 -2.20 -12.90 -8.52
N ASN A 92 -1.12 -13.64 -8.32
CA ASN A 92 -0.38 -13.65 -7.06
C ASN A 92 0.54 -12.43 -6.92
N GLU A 93 0.80 -11.74 -8.01
CA GLU A 93 1.64 -10.54 -8.01
C GLU A 93 0.85 -9.35 -8.55
N VAL A 94 1.16 -8.18 -8.00
CA VAL A 94 0.55 -6.91 -8.39
C VAL A 94 1.66 -6.01 -8.92
N GLU A 95 1.48 -5.51 -10.14
CA GLU A 95 2.37 -4.49 -10.68
C GLU A 95 1.75 -3.12 -10.50
N ILE A 96 2.50 -2.21 -9.90
CA ILE A 96 2.06 -0.83 -9.69
C ILE A 96 3.03 0.08 -10.42
N GLU A 97 2.49 0.89 -11.32
CA GLU A 97 3.28 1.84 -12.08
C GLU A 97 2.58 3.19 -12.10
N VAL A 98 3.35 4.24 -11.81
CA VAL A 98 2.88 5.62 -11.89
C VAL A 98 3.81 6.39 -12.82
N THR A 99 3.23 6.91 -13.88
CA THR A 99 3.98 7.70 -14.89
C THR A 99 3.77 9.19 -14.68
#